data_8c45668ebdbdd46099f70033dfb103ad
#
_entry.id   8c45668ebdbdd46099f70033dfb103ad
#
_cell.length_a   1.000
_cell.length_b   1.000
_cell.length_c   1.000
_cell.angle_alpha   90.00
_cell.angle_beta   90.00
_cell.angle_gamma   90.00
#
_symmetry.space_group_name_H-M   'P 1'
#
loop_
_entity.id
_entity.type
_entity.pdbx_description
1 polymer ?
#
loop_
_entity_poly.entity_id
_entity_poly.type
_entity_poly.pdbx_seq_one_letter_code
_entity_poly.pdbx_strand_id
1 'polypeptide(L)'
;PNISMGYGFSASANFSNLTEDDQFLDQLNDNKGHSINMNVSIPIFNRNQTKAQVKKSKIQEETSNLALDQVKVNLESTIQRAFTDAKAALKAFEAAQLSLESQELAFENSQQRFSLGSLNSFDLEQSRIRLLNARSSMINAKYDFIFKTKVLDYYIGKR
;
A
#
# COMPACT_ATOMS: atom_id res chain seq x y z
N PRO A 1 -1.33 -32.77 20.77
CA PRO A 1 -0.12 -33.48 21.22
C PRO A 1 1.10 -32.60 21.02
N ASN A 2 1.97 -32.55 22.01
CA ASN A 2 3.27 -31.92 21.93
C ASN A 2 4.33 -33.00 21.97
N ILE A 3 5.29 -32.92 21.05
CA ILE A 3 6.43 -33.80 21.00
C ILE A 3 7.67 -32.92 21.21
N SER A 4 8.49 -33.27 22.21
CA SER A 4 9.77 -32.63 22.43
C SER A 4 10.90 -33.69 22.49
N MET A 5 12.03 -33.37 21.92
CA MET A 5 13.24 -34.18 21.95
C MET A 5 14.37 -33.36 22.53
N GLY A 6 15.07 -33.90 23.50
CA GLY A 6 16.21 -33.26 24.12
C GLY A 6 17.43 -34.19 24.02
N TYR A 7 18.56 -33.60 23.73
CA TYR A 7 19.88 -34.24 23.85
C TYR A 7 20.63 -33.55 24.96
N GLY A 8 21.13 -34.33 25.91
CA GLY A 8 21.99 -33.88 27.01
C GLY A 8 23.35 -34.56 26.95
N PHE A 9 24.38 -33.77 27.14
CA PHE A 9 25.73 -34.25 27.42
C PHE A 9 26.10 -33.81 28.83
N SER A 10 26.57 -34.73 29.63
CA SER A 10 27.04 -34.45 30.98
C SER A 10 28.39 -35.11 31.22
N ALA A 11 29.25 -34.44 31.95
CA ALA A 11 30.47 -34.98 32.49
C ALA A 11 30.60 -34.49 33.92
N SER A 12 31.05 -35.33 34.83
CA SER A 12 31.21 -35.00 36.25
C SER A 12 32.54 -35.49 36.81
N ALA A 13 33.14 -34.68 37.67
CA ALA A 13 34.30 -35.10 38.48
C ALA A 13 33.95 -34.88 39.96
N ASN A 14 34.21 -35.88 40.79
CA ASN A 14 34.02 -35.83 42.23
C ASN A 14 35.36 -35.85 42.92
N PHE A 15 35.63 -34.92 43.83
CA PHE A 15 36.82 -34.88 44.67
C PHE A 15 36.43 -35.30 46.08
N SER A 16 37.04 -36.35 46.55
CA SER A 16 36.86 -36.89 47.91
C SER A 16 38.22 -37.23 48.49
N ASN A 17 38.40 -36.94 49.79
CA ASN A 17 39.64 -37.30 50.53
C ASN A 17 39.82 -38.82 50.66
N LEU A 18 38.92 -39.64 50.14
CA LEU A 18 38.94 -41.10 50.21
C LEU A 18 39.23 -41.77 48.85
N THR A 19 39.42 -41.04 47.81
CA THR A 19 39.76 -41.53 46.46
C THR A 19 41.21 -41.12 46.15
N GLU A 20 42.04 -42.12 45.76
CA GLU A 20 43.38 -41.86 45.21
C GLU A 20 43.29 -40.90 44.01
N ASP A 21 44.34 -40.15 43.75
CA ASP A 21 44.54 -39.05 42.79
C ASP A 21 44.24 -39.45 41.32
N ASP A 22 42.97 -39.73 40.99
CA ASP A 22 42.57 -39.78 39.62
C ASP A 22 42.54 -38.34 39.08
N GLN A 23 43.34 -38.12 38.04
CA GLN A 23 43.44 -36.78 37.44
C GLN A 23 42.03 -36.28 36.95
N PHE A 24 41.74 -35.04 37.21
CA PHE A 24 40.47 -34.42 36.88
C PHE A 24 39.96 -34.71 35.43
N LEU A 25 40.89 -34.75 34.45
CA LEU A 25 40.57 -35.03 33.07
C LEU A 25 40.14 -36.48 32.82
N ASP A 26 40.73 -37.42 33.56
CA ASP A 26 40.36 -38.83 33.46
C ASP A 26 38.99 -39.08 34.06
N GLN A 27 38.63 -38.47 35.17
CA GLN A 27 37.29 -38.54 35.76
C GLN A 27 36.24 -37.93 34.86
N LEU A 28 36.52 -36.79 34.20
CA LEU A 28 35.60 -36.19 33.22
C LEU A 28 35.42 -37.07 31.99
N ASN A 29 36.46 -37.77 31.57
CA ASN A 29 36.39 -38.66 30.42
C ASN A 29 35.63 -39.96 30.74
N ASP A 30 35.82 -40.49 31.95
CA ASP A 30 35.15 -41.72 32.37
C ASP A 30 33.71 -41.51 32.78
N ASN A 31 33.36 -40.32 33.31
CA ASN A 31 32.03 -39.98 33.76
C ASN A 31 31.21 -39.17 32.72
N LYS A 32 31.59 -39.19 31.45
CA LYS A 32 30.82 -38.57 30.41
C LYS A 32 29.62 -39.43 30.03
N GLY A 33 28.48 -38.78 29.99
CA GLY A 33 27.22 -39.41 29.63
C GLY A 33 26.47 -38.64 28.51
N HIS A 34 25.86 -39.39 27.63
CA HIS A 34 24.96 -38.87 26.61
C HIS A 34 23.55 -39.32 26.95
N SER A 35 22.61 -38.40 26.99
CA SER A 35 21.19 -38.72 27.20
C SER A 35 20.35 -38.20 26.03
N ILE A 36 19.46 -39.01 25.52
CA ILE A 36 18.46 -38.64 24.57
C ILE A 36 17.11 -38.89 25.25
N ASN A 37 16.32 -37.83 25.37
CA ASN A 37 15.00 -37.90 25.93
C ASN A 37 13.96 -37.47 24.89
N MET A 38 12.91 -38.25 24.76
CA MET A 38 11.75 -37.93 23.92
C MET A 38 10.52 -37.90 24.83
N ASN A 39 9.83 -36.78 24.79
CA ASN A 39 8.61 -36.62 25.58
C ASN A 39 7.43 -36.37 24.62
N VAL A 40 6.35 -37.14 24.79
CA VAL A 40 5.08 -37.00 24.05
C VAL A 40 4.01 -36.70 25.07
N SER A 41 3.39 -35.50 24.93
CA SER A 41 2.30 -35.07 25.80
C SER A 41 1.01 -34.99 25.00
N ILE A 42 0.03 -35.80 25.39
CA ILE A 42 -1.30 -35.87 24.77
C ILE A 42 -2.32 -35.44 25.83
N PRO A 43 -2.86 -34.21 25.78
CA PRO A 43 -3.91 -33.79 26.71
C PRO A 43 -5.21 -34.52 26.39
N ILE A 44 -5.69 -35.32 27.33
CA ILE A 44 -6.95 -36.08 27.21
C ILE A 44 -8.16 -35.16 27.51
N PHE A 45 -7.99 -34.28 28.50
CA PHE A 45 -9.03 -33.33 28.92
C PHE A 45 -8.42 -31.96 29.19
N ASN A 46 -8.90 -30.92 28.49
CA ASN A 46 -8.40 -29.55 28.62
C ASN A 46 -9.52 -28.52 28.85
N ARG A 47 -10.59 -28.92 29.54
CA ARG A 47 -11.71 -28.04 29.86
C ARG A 47 -12.33 -27.34 28.64
N ASN A 48 -12.39 -28.01 27.49
CA ASN A 48 -12.87 -27.47 26.21
C ASN A 48 -12.02 -26.31 25.62
N GLN A 49 -10.85 -26.01 26.14
CA GLN A 49 -9.99 -24.92 25.65
C GLN A 49 -9.66 -25.08 24.16
N THR A 50 -9.28 -26.28 23.72
CA THR A 50 -8.99 -26.54 22.30
C THR A 50 -10.24 -26.29 21.42
N LYS A 51 -11.42 -26.74 21.85
CA LYS A 51 -12.66 -26.53 21.12
C LYS A 51 -13.04 -25.03 21.04
N ALA A 52 -12.83 -24.30 22.14
CA ALA A 52 -13.05 -22.85 22.19
C ALA A 52 -12.05 -22.12 21.27
N GLN A 53 -10.78 -22.53 21.28
CA GLN A 53 -9.76 -21.94 20.41
C GLN A 53 -10.03 -22.18 18.92
N VAL A 54 -10.47 -23.39 18.55
CA VAL A 54 -10.88 -23.69 17.16
C VAL A 54 -12.07 -22.83 16.74
N LYS A 55 -13.08 -22.65 17.62
CA LYS A 55 -14.21 -21.75 17.33
C LYS A 55 -13.75 -20.30 17.16
N LYS A 56 -12.86 -19.83 18.04
CA LYS A 56 -12.29 -18.47 17.95
C LYS A 56 -11.53 -18.28 16.64
N SER A 57 -10.73 -19.27 16.23
CA SER A 57 -10.00 -19.21 14.95
C SER A 57 -10.93 -19.19 13.74
N LYS A 58 -12.05 -19.93 13.78
CA LYS A 58 -13.06 -19.86 12.71
C LYS A 58 -13.74 -18.51 12.62
N ILE A 59 -14.09 -17.89 13.75
CA ILE A 59 -14.65 -16.53 13.77
C ILE A 59 -13.62 -15.53 13.23
N GLN A 60 -12.33 -15.70 13.58
CA GLN A 60 -11.26 -14.84 13.07
C GLN A 60 -11.09 -14.98 11.55
N GLU A 61 -11.18 -16.20 11.01
CA GLU A 61 -11.18 -16.46 9.58
C GLU A 61 -12.35 -15.75 8.87
N GLU A 62 -13.57 -15.89 9.40
CA GLU A 62 -14.76 -15.22 8.87
C GLU A 62 -14.63 -13.70 8.92
N THR A 63 -14.13 -13.15 10.04
CA THR A 63 -13.85 -11.72 10.17
C THR A 63 -12.83 -11.23 9.12
N SER A 64 -11.79 -12.03 8.87
CA SER A 64 -10.78 -11.71 7.86
C SER A 64 -11.34 -11.75 6.43
N ASN A 65 -12.25 -12.68 6.15
CA ASN A 65 -12.94 -12.76 4.85
C ASN A 65 -13.85 -11.54 4.64
N LEU A 66 -14.61 -11.14 5.66
CA LEU A 66 -15.44 -9.92 5.60
C LEU A 66 -14.58 -8.66 5.40
N ALA A 67 -13.42 -8.56 6.07
CA ALA A 67 -12.49 -7.47 5.88
C ALA A 67 -11.94 -7.44 4.43
N LEU A 68 -11.63 -8.60 3.86
CA LEU A 68 -11.21 -8.71 2.46
C LEU A 68 -12.31 -8.23 1.50
N ASP A 69 -13.54 -8.63 1.71
CA ASP A 69 -14.65 -8.19 0.87
C ASP A 69 -14.91 -6.69 0.99
N GLN A 70 -14.78 -6.13 2.18
CA GLN A 70 -14.84 -4.67 2.38
C GLN A 70 -13.74 -3.92 1.59
N VAL A 71 -12.53 -4.47 1.59
CA VAL A 71 -11.41 -3.87 0.81
C VAL A 71 -11.69 -3.94 -0.69
N LYS A 72 -12.26 -5.05 -1.20
CA LYS A 72 -12.66 -5.18 -2.62
C LYS A 72 -13.69 -4.13 -3.01
N VAL A 73 -14.74 -3.95 -2.21
CA VAL A 73 -15.79 -2.94 -2.45
C VAL A 73 -15.21 -1.52 -2.44
N ASN A 74 -14.32 -1.23 -1.49
CA ASN A 74 -13.64 0.06 -1.41
C ASN A 74 -12.76 0.32 -2.64
N LEU A 75 -12.03 -0.70 -3.09
CA LEU A 75 -11.19 -0.61 -4.30
C LEU A 75 -12.05 -0.35 -5.55
N GLU A 76 -13.14 -1.11 -5.73
CA GLU A 76 -14.07 -0.90 -6.84
C GLU A 76 -14.64 0.52 -6.85
N SER A 77 -15.10 1.01 -5.71
CA SER A 77 -15.57 2.39 -5.56
C SER A 77 -14.49 3.43 -5.90
N THR A 78 -13.24 3.15 -5.54
CA THR A 78 -12.09 4.03 -5.85
C THR A 78 -11.80 4.06 -7.34
N ILE A 79 -11.83 2.90 -8.01
CA ILE A 79 -11.65 2.80 -9.46
C ILE A 79 -12.77 3.53 -10.21
N GLN A 80 -14.02 3.34 -9.79
CA GLN A 80 -15.17 4.03 -10.40
C GLN A 80 -15.06 5.55 -10.25
N ARG A 81 -14.63 6.05 -9.10
CA ARG A 81 -14.37 7.49 -8.88
C ARG A 81 -13.25 7.97 -9.79
N ALA A 82 -12.11 7.28 -9.81
CA ALA A 82 -10.98 7.65 -10.66
C ALA A 82 -11.37 7.69 -12.15
N PHE A 83 -12.19 6.74 -12.61
CA PHE A 83 -12.72 6.74 -13.98
C PHE A 83 -13.64 7.95 -14.26
N THR A 84 -14.55 8.24 -13.33
CA THR A 84 -15.46 9.39 -13.46
C THR A 84 -14.70 10.71 -13.45
N ASP A 85 -13.69 10.83 -12.59
CA ASP A 85 -12.84 12.03 -12.51
C ASP A 85 -12.01 12.23 -13.78
N ALA A 86 -11.43 11.16 -14.33
CA ALA A 86 -10.71 11.22 -15.60
C ALA A 86 -11.63 11.62 -16.76
N LYS A 87 -12.86 11.08 -16.82
CA LYS A 87 -13.86 11.45 -17.81
C LYS A 87 -14.31 12.91 -17.67
N ALA A 88 -14.51 13.40 -16.44
CA ALA A 88 -14.87 14.79 -16.19
C ALA A 88 -13.72 15.74 -16.59
N ALA A 89 -12.48 15.38 -16.27
CA ALA A 89 -11.30 16.15 -16.64
C ALA A 89 -11.10 16.23 -18.17
N LEU A 90 -11.39 15.13 -18.90
CA LEU A 90 -11.40 15.16 -20.37
C LEU A 90 -12.40 16.18 -20.89
N LYS A 91 -13.64 16.19 -20.37
CA LYS A 91 -14.65 17.15 -20.80
C LYS A 91 -14.30 18.60 -20.43
N ALA A 92 -13.67 18.81 -19.28
CA ALA A 92 -13.14 20.11 -18.89
C ALA A 92 -12.02 20.59 -19.82
N PHE A 93 -11.14 19.69 -20.23
CA PHE A 93 -10.09 20.00 -21.21
C PHE A 93 -10.65 20.35 -22.58
N GLU A 94 -11.62 19.56 -23.12
CA GLU A 94 -12.30 19.85 -24.38
C GLU A 94 -12.99 21.22 -24.34
N ALA A 95 -13.69 21.56 -23.26
CA ALA A 95 -14.34 22.85 -23.09
C ALA A 95 -13.33 24.01 -22.99
N ALA A 96 -12.22 23.81 -22.27
CA ALA A 96 -11.17 24.83 -22.16
C ALA A 96 -10.46 25.06 -23.51
N GLN A 97 -10.29 24.03 -24.33
CA GLN A 97 -9.73 24.13 -25.68
C GLN A 97 -10.66 24.98 -26.60
N LEU A 98 -11.95 24.69 -26.58
CA LEU A 98 -12.94 25.47 -27.36
C LEU A 98 -13.01 26.93 -26.88
N SER A 99 -12.93 27.16 -25.58
CA SER A 99 -12.86 28.50 -25.00
C SER A 99 -11.63 29.26 -25.45
N LEU A 100 -10.44 28.59 -25.48
CA LEU A 100 -9.21 29.19 -25.98
C LEU A 100 -9.37 29.62 -27.45
N GLU A 101 -9.81 28.73 -28.31
CA GLU A 101 -10.06 29.03 -29.75
C GLU A 101 -10.97 30.25 -29.93
N SER A 102 -12.07 30.34 -29.15
CA SER A 102 -12.98 31.48 -29.17
C SER A 102 -12.31 32.78 -28.73
N GLN A 103 -11.44 32.73 -27.70
CA GLN A 103 -10.71 33.91 -27.22
C GLN A 103 -9.57 34.31 -28.18
N GLU A 104 -8.94 33.38 -28.89
CA GLU A 104 -7.99 33.68 -29.96
C GLU A 104 -8.63 34.46 -31.10
N LEU A 105 -9.80 33.99 -31.57
CA LEU A 105 -10.56 34.70 -32.61
C LEU A 105 -11.05 36.08 -32.12
N ALA A 106 -11.52 36.17 -30.86
CA ALA A 106 -11.96 37.44 -30.28
C ALA A 106 -10.81 38.46 -30.18
N PHE A 107 -9.61 37.99 -29.80
CA PHE A 107 -8.42 38.84 -29.72
C PHE A 107 -7.95 39.29 -31.13
N GLU A 108 -7.96 38.41 -32.13
CA GLU A 108 -7.63 38.75 -33.51
C GLU A 108 -8.57 39.84 -34.04
N ASN A 109 -9.89 39.70 -33.85
CA ASN A 109 -10.88 40.72 -34.20
C ASN A 109 -10.62 42.04 -33.46
N SER A 110 -10.22 41.99 -32.18
CA SER A 110 -9.89 43.20 -31.41
C SER A 110 -8.64 43.90 -31.96
N GLN A 111 -7.64 43.15 -32.38
CA GLN A 111 -6.43 43.67 -33.03
C GLN A 111 -6.76 44.38 -34.36
N GLN A 112 -7.58 43.75 -35.19
CA GLN A 112 -8.03 44.35 -36.46
C GLN A 112 -8.83 45.66 -36.24
N ARG A 113 -9.72 45.70 -35.28
CA ARG A 113 -10.48 46.93 -34.93
C ARG A 113 -9.57 48.00 -34.35
N PHE A 114 -8.58 47.64 -33.56
CA PHE A 114 -7.60 48.59 -33.03
C PHE A 114 -6.73 49.18 -34.14
N SER A 115 -6.30 48.38 -35.11
CA SER A 115 -5.50 48.87 -36.27
C SER A 115 -6.29 49.82 -37.15
N LEU A 116 -7.62 49.68 -37.21
CA LEU A 116 -8.54 50.59 -37.94
C LEU A 116 -8.96 51.80 -37.10
N GLY A 117 -8.41 51.98 -35.89
CA GLY A 117 -8.74 53.09 -35.01
C GLY A 117 -10.17 53.00 -34.36
N SER A 118 -10.85 51.86 -34.50
CA SER A 118 -12.22 51.67 -33.97
C SER A 118 -12.28 51.02 -32.61
N LEU A 119 -11.13 50.74 -31.95
CA LEU A 119 -11.02 50.21 -30.63
C LEU A 119 -9.93 50.98 -29.85
N ASN A 120 -10.13 51.23 -28.57
CA ASN A 120 -9.10 51.86 -27.74
C ASN A 120 -8.10 50.83 -27.18
N SER A 121 -6.94 51.29 -26.69
CA SER A 121 -5.88 50.44 -26.16
C SER A 121 -6.29 49.66 -24.91
N PHE A 122 -7.20 50.21 -24.07
CA PHE A 122 -7.67 49.52 -22.88
C PHE A 122 -8.49 48.28 -23.24
N ASP A 123 -9.40 48.39 -24.19
CA ASP A 123 -10.23 47.26 -24.63
C ASP A 123 -9.40 46.20 -25.34
N LEU A 124 -8.38 46.59 -26.11
CA LEU A 124 -7.42 45.62 -26.68
C LEU A 124 -6.68 44.85 -25.63
N GLU A 125 -6.14 45.53 -24.60
CA GLU A 125 -5.41 44.87 -23.48
C GLU A 125 -6.36 43.99 -22.67
N GLN A 126 -7.60 44.38 -22.44
CA GLN A 126 -8.61 43.54 -21.82
C GLN A 126 -8.86 42.25 -22.61
N SER A 127 -8.91 42.31 -23.93
CA SER A 127 -9.05 41.15 -24.78
C SER A 127 -7.82 40.23 -24.71
N ARG A 128 -6.63 40.82 -24.65
CA ARG A 128 -5.35 40.08 -24.45
C ARG A 128 -5.33 39.35 -23.12
N ILE A 129 -5.75 39.97 -22.04
CA ILE A 129 -5.80 39.34 -20.71
C ILE A 129 -6.78 38.15 -20.72
N ARG A 130 -7.94 38.27 -21.38
CA ARG A 130 -8.88 37.14 -21.52
C ARG A 130 -8.27 35.98 -22.29
N LEU A 131 -7.55 36.25 -23.37
CA LEU A 131 -6.81 35.22 -24.11
C LEU A 131 -5.75 34.53 -23.25
N LEU A 132 -4.96 35.29 -22.48
CA LEU A 132 -3.93 34.72 -21.59
C LEU A 132 -4.55 33.84 -20.51
N ASN A 133 -5.68 34.27 -19.93
CA ASN A 133 -6.41 33.48 -18.94
C ASN A 133 -6.99 32.20 -19.53
N ALA A 134 -7.55 32.24 -20.74
CA ALA A 134 -8.06 31.06 -21.43
C ALA A 134 -6.94 30.06 -21.76
N ARG A 135 -5.76 30.58 -22.20
CA ARG A 135 -4.57 29.73 -22.45
C ARG A 135 -4.08 29.06 -21.18
N SER A 136 -3.99 29.80 -20.07
CA SER A 136 -3.63 29.24 -18.78
C SER A 136 -4.61 28.17 -18.31
N SER A 137 -5.91 28.42 -18.44
CA SER A 137 -6.97 27.47 -18.08
C SER A 137 -6.91 26.19 -18.91
N MET A 138 -6.65 26.29 -20.21
CA MET A 138 -6.50 25.12 -21.08
C MET A 138 -5.29 24.27 -20.69
N ILE A 139 -4.14 24.92 -20.39
CA ILE A 139 -2.93 24.21 -19.94
C ILE A 139 -3.21 23.48 -18.64
N ASN A 140 -3.84 24.13 -17.66
CA ASN A 140 -4.18 23.51 -16.38
C ASN A 140 -5.13 22.32 -16.57
N ALA A 141 -6.18 22.48 -17.37
CA ALA A 141 -7.13 21.40 -17.67
C ALA A 141 -6.45 20.21 -18.38
N LYS A 142 -5.50 20.47 -19.31
CA LYS A 142 -4.73 19.44 -19.99
C LYS A 142 -3.93 18.59 -18.99
N TYR A 143 -3.20 19.23 -18.09
CA TYR A 143 -2.36 18.50 -17.12
C TYR A 143 -3.21 17.82 -16.05
N ASP A 144 -4.36 18.40 -15.64
CA ASP A 144 -5.31 17.73 -14.75
C ASP A 144 -5.86 16.44 -15.39
N PHE A 145 -6.25 16.48 -16.66
CA PHE A 145 -6.67 15.28 -17.40
C PHE A 145 -5.57 14.23 -17.48
N ILE A 146 -4.32 14.63 -17.81
CA ILE A 146 -3.18 13.70 -17.88
C ILE A 146 -2.96 13.06 -16.50
N PHE A 147 -2.97 13.85 -15.44
CA PHE A 147 -2.77 13.36 -14.08
C PHE A 147 -3.86 12.35 -13.67
N LYS A 148 -5.14 12.70 -13.86
CA LYS A 148 -6.25 11.81 -13.51
C LYS A 148 -6.27 10.52 -14.33
N THR A 149 -5.85 10.59 -15.60
CA THR A 149 -5.67 9.39 -16.42
C THR A 149 -4.56 8.49 -15.86
N LYS A 150 -3.43 9.06 -15.42
CA LYS A 150 -2.35 8.30 -14.79
C LYS A 150 -2.74 7.68 -13.45
N VAL A 151 -3.54 8.39 -12.67
CA VAL A 151 -4.12 7.84 -11.42
C VAL A 151 -5.04 6.64 -11.72
N LEU A 152 -5.87 6.74 -12.76
CA LEU A 152 -6.72 5.62 -13.20
C LEU A 152 -5.87 4.43 -13.67
N ASP A 153 -4.85 4.67 -14.51
CA ASP A 153 -3.93 3.64 -15.00
C ASP A 153 -3.25 2.90 -13.83
N TYR A 154 -2.85 3.63 -12.78
CA TYR A 154 -2.27 3.05 -11.58
C TYR A 154 -3.23 2.09 -10.86
N TYR A 155 -4.49 2.48 -10.66
CA TYR A 155 -5.50 1.62 -10.00
C TYR A 155 -5.88 0.40 -10.85
N ILE A 156 -5.80 0.48 -12.17
CA ILE A 156 -6.06 -0.65 -13.09
C ILE A 156 -4.81 -1.55 -13.23
N GLY A 157 -3.65 -1.14 -12.71
CA GLY A 157 -2.40 -1.90 -12.80
C GLY A 157 -1.71 -1.79 -14.16
N LYS A 158 -2.05 -0.80 -14.98
CA LYS A 158 -1.29 -0.47 -16.20
C LYS A 158 -0.03 0.32 -15.80
N ARG A 159 1.12 -0.27 -16.03
CA ARG A 159 2.43 0.40 -15.95
C ARG A 159 2.79 1.08 -17.25
#